data_d871597e9d53e831d5a047189f20d411
#
_entry.id   d871597e9d53e831d5a047189f20d411
#
_cell.length_a   1.000
_cell.length_b   1.000
_cell.length_c   1.000
_cell.angle_alpha   90.00
_cell.angle_beta   90.00
_cell.angle_gamma   90.00
#
_symmetry.space_group_name_H-M   'P 1'
#
loop_
_entity.id
_entity.type
_entity.pdbx_description
1 polymer ?
#
loop_
_entity_poly.entity_id
_entity_poly.type
_entity_poly.pdbx_seq_one_letter_code
_entity_poly.pdbx_strand_id
1 'polypeptide(L)'
;MNLVSNSKSIVASRALSPEANQAAAVASSTGILTIDLDTIAANWRKLEKTGVPAECAGAVKADAYGCGIDPVTRALAAAGCKTFFVATLDEARAARAAAKSAAIYVLDGFFQNSGDGFAQIGCQPVIGDLNELAEWDGYCRRTGWTGGAAIHIDTGLNRLGLTVVDAQSIVPRIVAGDHGITLVMSHLACAETLHHPLNARQVATFREIASLFSGVPASLASSSGIFLGSQFVFDVVRPGAALYGVNPTPEADNPMQGVVELKARIAQIRNVERGDSVGYGAVWTARRPTRLAIVAAGYADGYFRAAGSNDGTRGAEVVVASKRCPVAGRISMDLLAVDVTDVPNSAVRRGHMVTLIGEGITVDELAHHFGTTGYEVLTSLGRRYARVYKGGAGSGDAVAGSP
;
A
#
# COMPACT_ATOMS: atom_id res chain seq x y z
N MET A 1 7.60 17.13 -67.79
CA MET A 1 8.23 16.85 -66.53
C MET A 1 7.33 17.49 -65.47
N ASN A 2 6.38 16.75 -64.93
CA ASN A 2 5.43 17.21 -63.90
C ASN A 2 5.90 16.69 -62.57
N LEU A 3 6.34 17.59 -61.68
CA LEU A 3 6.62 17.33 -60.27
C LEU A 3 5.29 17.29 -59.50
N VAL A 4 4.88 16.11 -59.06
CA VAL A 4 3.75 15.92 -58.17
C VAL A 4 4.24 16.23 -56.73
N SER A 5 3.80 17.33 -56.20
CA SER A 5 3.99 17.73 -54.81
C SER A 5 3.12 16.86 -53.91
N ASN A 6 3.74 15.95 -53.16
CA ASN A 6 3.05 15.14 -52.16
C ASN A 6 3.03 15.91 -50.83
N SER A 7 2.00 16.69 -50.57
CA SER A 7 1.74 17.31 -49.28
C SER A 7 1.20 16.26 -48.32
N LYS A 8 2.08 15.70 -47.47
CA LYS A 8 1.66 14.95 -46.28
C LYS A 8 1.03 15.91 -45.29
N SER A 9 -0.28 15.86 -45.17
CA SER A 9 -1.02 16.52 -44.09
C SER A 9 -0.60 15.86 -42.76
N ILE A 10 0.20 16.57 -41.97
CA ILE A 10 0.46 16.21 -40.57
C ILE A 10 -0.86 16.52 -39.84
N VAL A 11 -1.62 15.49 -39.52
CA VAL A 11 -2.76 15.61 -38.62
C VAL A 11 -2.17 15.98 -37.25
N ALA A 12 -2.27 17.25 -36.88
CA ALA A 12 -1.92 17.71 -35.54
C ALA A 12 -2.84 16.96 -34.55
N SER A 13 -2.27 16.06 -33.75
CA SER A 13 -3.01 15.38 -32.69
C SER A 13 -3.40 16.46 -31.67
N ARG A 14 -4.69 16.76 -31.63
CA ARG A 14 -5.28 17.67 -30.63
C ARG A 14 -5.10 16.97 -29.27
N ALA A 15 -4.34 17.58 -28.36
CA ALA A 15 -4.18 17.05 -27.00
C ALA A 15 -5.58 16.87 -26.39
N LEU A 16 -5.90 15.66 -25.99
CA LEU A 16 -7.15 15.33 -25.33
C LEU A 16 -7.17 15.98 -23.94
N SER A 17 -8.37 16.31 -23.43
CA SER A 17 -8.50 16.72 -22.03
C SER A 17 -8.04 15.60 -21.09
N PRO A 18 -7.63 15.91 -19.85
CA PRO A 18 -7.25 14.91 -18.86
C PRO A 18 -8.29 13.80 -18.67
N GLU A 19 -9.56 14.15 -18.64
CA GLU A 19 -10.69 13.22 -18.53
C GLU A 19 -10.82 12.32 -19.76
N ALA A 20 -10.65 12.90 -20.98
CA ALA A 20 -10.66 12.14 -22.21
C ALA A 20 -9.46 11.19 -22.31
N ASN A 21 -8.28 11.58 -21.80
CA ASN A 21 -7.11 10.72 -21.71
C ASN A 21 -7.34 9.56 -20.74
N GLN A 22 -7.93 9.82 -19.57
CA GLN A 22 -8.27 8.79 -18.59
C GLN A 22 -9.32 7.82 -19.18
N ALA A 23 -10.37 8.32 -19.81
CA ALA A 23 -11.37 7.49 -20.46
C ALA A 23 -10.77 6.61 -21.57
N ALA A 24 -9.86 7.16 -22.38
CA ALA A 24 -9.14 6.41 -23.41
C ALA A 24 -8.22 5.34 -22.80
N ALA A 25 -7.49 5.65 -21.73
CA ALA A 25 -6.65 4.70 -21.01
C ALA A 25 -7.48 3.55 -20.43
N VAL A 26 -8.62 3.83 -19.80
CA VAL A 26 -9.57 2.82 -19.29
C VAL A 26 -10.12 1.96 -20.42
N ALA A 27 -10.51 2.58 -21.55
CA ALA A 27 -11.07 1.87 -22.69
C ALA A 27 -10.08 0.90 -23.34
N SER A 28 -8.78 1.26 -23.40
CA SER A 28 -7.72 0.47 -23.99
C SER A 28 -7.07 -0.53 -23.00
N SER A 29 -7.25 -0.35 -21.69
CA SER A 29 -6.62 -1.21 -20.67
C SER A 29 -7.24 -2.59 -20.62
N THR A 30 -6.37 -3.59 -20.38
CA THR A 30 -6.78 -4.96 -20.09
C THR A 30 -7.26 -5.14 -18.65
N GLY A 31 -6.80 -4.28 -17.72
CA GLY A 31 -7.21 -4.31 -16.32
C GLY A 31 -7.36 -2.88 -15.76
N ILE A 32 -8.28 -2.74 -14.84
CA ILE A 32 -8.63 -1.47 -14.17
C ILE A 32 -8.51 -1.68 -12.68
N LEU A 33 -7.68 -0.85 -12.04
CA LEU A 33 -7.56 -0.74 -10.59
C LEU A 33 -8.27 0.53 -10.15
N THR A 34 -9.42 0.37 -9.51
CA THR A 34 -10.17 1.48 -8.92
C THR A 34 -9.77 1.65 -7.47
N ILE A 35 -9.41 2.86 -7.06
CA ILE A 35 -9.04 3.24 -5.70
C ILE A 35 -10.10 4.22 -5.16
N ASP A 36 -10.69 3.90 -4.01
CA ASP A 36 -11.72 4.71 -3.35
C ASP A 36 -11.09 5.57 -2.25
N LEU A 37 -10.85 6.85 -2.56
CA LEU A 37 -10.21 7.81 -1.66
C LEU A 37 -11.11 8.20 -0.49
N ASP A 38 -12.42 8.21 -0.67
CA ASP A 38 -13.37 8.52 0.41
C ASP A 38 -13.40 7.39 1.43
N THR A 39 -13.31 6.14 0.96
CA THR A 39 -13.20 4.97 1.86
C THR A 39 -11.86 4.96 2.60
N ILE A 40 -10.74 5.35 1.97
CA ILE A 40 -9.45 5.52 2.66
C ILE A 40 -9.58 6.58 3.77
N ALA A 41 -10.19 7.72 3.49
CA ALA A 41 -10.43 8.78 4.47
C ALA A 41 -11.39 8.32 5.60
N ALA A 42 -12.40 7.51 5.28
CA ALA A 42 -13.31 6.94 6.27
C ALA A 42 -12.59 5.93 7.20
N ASN A 43 -11.73 5.08 6.65
CA ASN A 43 -10.88 4.17 7.41
C ASN A 43 -9.96 4.96 8.35
N TRP A 44 -9.33 6.03 7.88
CA TRP A 44 -8.48 6.89 8.70
C TRP A 44 -9.26 7.51 9.87
N ARG A 45 -10.45 8.08 9.63
CA ARG A 45 -11.29 8.64 10.69
C ARG A 45 -11.73 7.60 11.73
N LYS A 46 -11.94 6.36 11.29
CA LYS A 46 -12.25 5.24 12.21
C LYS A 46 -11.04 4.92 13.09
N LEU A 47 -9.84 4.87 12.51
CA LEU A 47 -8.59 4.63 13.25
C LEU A 47 -8.26 5.78 14.19
N GLU A 48 -8.48 7.03 13.79
CA GLU A 48 -8.37 8.21 14.65
C GLU A 48 -9.25 8.08 15.88
N LYS A 49 -10.54 7.74 15.72
CA LYS A 49 -11.47 7.54 16.83
C LYS A 49 -11.08 6.38 17.75
N THR A 50 -10.54 5.30 17.17
CA THR A 50 -10.10 4.13 17.94
C THR A 50 -8.83 4.41 18.73
N GLY A 51 -7.93 5.23 18.18
CA GLY A 51 -6.65 5.60 18.77
C GLY A 51 -6.67 6.77 19.73
N VAL A 52 -7.84 7.33 20.10
CA VAL A 52 -7.95 8.45 21.07
C VAL A 52 -7.25 8.10 22.39
N PRO A 53 -6.42 9.01 22.98
CA PRO A 53 -6.24 10.42 22.64
C PRO A 53 -5.09 10.72 21.65
N ALA A 54 -4.46 9.72 21.04
CA ALA A 54 -3.32 9.91 20.17
C ALA A 54 -3.66 10.67 18.88
N GLU A 55 -2.68 11.39 18.33
CA GLU A 55 -2.71 11.83 16.95
C GLU A 55 -2.68 10.62 16.01
N CYS A 56 -3.57 10.57 15.03
CA CYS A 56 -3.58 9.53 14.03
C CYS A 56 -2.81 9.99 12.78
N ALA A 57 -1.61 9.47 12.59
CA ALA A 57 -0.81 9.70 11.39
C ALA A 57 -1.28 8.82 10.22
N GLY A 58 -0.64 8.97 9.04
CA GLY A 58 -0.86 8.14 7.87
C GLY A 58 0.45 7.57 7.33
N ALA A 59 0.59 6.24 7.23
CA ALA A 59 1.70 5.62 6.53
C ALA A 59 1.36 5.49 5.04
N VAL A 60 2.05 6.29 4.21
CA VAL A 60 1.83 6.38 2.75
C VAL A 60 3.03 5.90 1.93
N LYS A 61 3.93 5.12 2.56
CA LYS A 61 5.07 4.48 1.92
C LYS A 61 4.64 3.45 0.86
N ALA A 62 5.59 3.02 0.02
CA ALA A 62 5.37 2.09 -1.09
C ALA A 62 4.25 2.57 -2.02
N ASP A 63 4.34 3.85 -2.45
CA ASP A 63 3.32 4.51 -3.28
C ASP A 63 1.91 4.42 -2.65
N ALA A 64 1.81 4.72 -1.35
CA ALA A 64 0.59 4.53 -0.56
C ALA A 64 0.05 3.09 -0.66
N TYR A 65 0.93 2.11 -0.41
CA TYR A 65 0.62 0.67 -0.54
C TYR A 65 0.11 0.31 -1.95
N GLY A 66 0.70 0.93 -2.99
CA GLY A 66 0.31 0.73 -4.39
C GLY A 66 -0.95 1.50 -4.83
N CYS A 67 -1.55 2.27 -3.94
CA CYS A 67 -2.77 3.05 -4.22
C CYS A 67 -2.50 4.45 -4.81
N GLY A 68 -1.22 4.87 -4.90
CA GLY A 68 -0.83 6.19 -5.41
C GLY A 68 -0.64 7.21 -4.30
N ILE A 69 0.61 7.60 -4.07
CA ILE A 69 0.99 8.43 -2.92
C ILE A 69 0.36 9.83 -2.97
N ASP A 70 0.32 10.49 -4.14
CA ASP A 70 -0.21 11.83 -4.28
C ASP A 70 -1.72 11.91 -3.98
N PRO A 71 -2.61 11.16 -4.67
CA PRO A 71 -4.05 11.25 -4.40
C PRO A 71 -4.41 10.79 -2.98
N VAL A 72 -3.77 9.74 -2.46
CA VAL A 72 -4.04 9.25 -1.11
C VAL A 72 -3.60 10.27 -0.05
N THR A 73 -2.40 10.85 -0.18
CA THR A 73 -1.91 11.86 0.78
C THR A 73 -2.82 13.09 0.79
N ARG A 74 -3.30 13.56 -0.39
CA ARG A 74 -4.28 14.66 -0.48
C ARG A 74 -5.59 14.32 0.24
N ALA A 75 -6.12 13.12 0.01
CA ALA A 75 -7.38 12.69 0.63
C ALA A 75 -7.25 12.60 2.15
N LEU A 76 -6.16 12.03 2.65
CA LEU A 76 -5.88 11.94 4.09
C LEU A 76 -5.66 13.33 4.72
N ALA A 77 -4.89 14.21 4.07
CA ALA A 77 -4.69 15.58 4.54
C ALA A 77 -6.01 16.37 4.58
N ALA A 78 -6.86 16.24 3.58
CA ALA A 78 -8.20 16.83 3.55
C ALA A 78 -9.11 16.25 4.65
N ALA A 79 -8.93 14.99 5.04
CA ALA A 79 -9.63 14.35 6.15
C ALA A 79 -9.16 14.84 7.53
N GLY A 80 -7.97 15.50 7.62
CA GLY A 80 -7.42 16.05 8.86
C GLY A 80 -6.08 15.44 9.30
N CYS A 81 -5.53 14.48 8.55
CA CYS A 81 -4.23 13.88 8.83
C CYS A 81 -3.11 14.92 8.69
N LYS A 82 -2.31 15.10 9.75
CA LYS A 82 -1.25 16.13 9.83
C LYS A 82 0.14 15.55 9.77
N THR A 83 0.30 14.24 10.00
CA THR A 83 1.59 13.57 10.05
C THR A 83 1.61 12.35 9.12
N PHE A 84 2.65 12.26 8.30
CA PHE A 84 2.82 11.15 7.35
C PHE A 84 4.14 10.43 7.57
N PHE A 85 4.11 9.12 7.35
CA PHE A 85 5.30 8.25 7.36
C PHE A 85 5.50 7.66 5.97
N VAL A 86 6.69 7.84 5.44
CA VAL A 86 7.16 7.32 4.16
C VAL A 86 8.43 6.50 4.36
N ALA A 87 8.84 5.69 3.38
CA ALA A 87 10.09 4.96 3.47
C ALA A 87 11.27 5.81 3.00
N THR A 88 11.15 6.47 1.85
CA THR A 88 12.26 7.11 1.14
C THR A 88 12.09 8.62 0.99
N LEU A 89 13.19 9.34 0.63
CA LEU A 89 13.13 10.77 0.31
C LEU A 89 12.29 11.10 -0.93
N ASP A 90 12.23 10.20 -1.91
CA ASP A 90 11.41 10.42 -3.10
C ASP A 90 9.92 10.36 -2.77
N GLU A 91 9.52 9.43 -1.90
CA GLU A 91 8.18 9.39 -1.35
C GLU A 91 7.87 10.62 -0.49
N ALA A 92 8.85 11.10 0.31
CA ALA A 92 8.70 12.32 1.09
C ALA A 92 8.46 13.54 0.20
N ARG A 93 9.15 13.63 -0.94
CA ARG A 93 8.94 14.70 -1.94
C ARG A 93 7.53 14.68 -2.51
N ALA A 94 7.03 13.49 -2.87
CA ALA A 94 5.66 13.33 -3.36
C ALA A 94 4.61 13.68 -2.27
N ALA A 95 4.81 13.17 -1.04
CA ALA A 95 3.92 13.48 0.08
C ALA A 95 3.93 14.99 0.43
N ARG A 96 5.09 15.66 0.40
CA ARG A 96 5.21 17.12 0.60
C ARG A 96 4.45 17.91 -0.45
N ALA A 97 4.53 17.51 -1.72
CA ALA A 97 3.76 18.14 -2.81
C ALA A 97 2.25 18.05 -2.58
N ALA A 98 1.79 16.91 -2.05
CA ALA A 98 0.39 16.63 -1.74
C ALA A 98 -0.10 17.31 -0.44
N ALA A 99 0.73 17.40 0.60
CA ALA A 99 0.42 17.92 1.93
C ALA A 99 1.50 18.92 2.40
N LYS A 100 1.38 20.17 1.97
CA LYS A 100 2.41 21.20 2.10
C LYS A 100 2.86 21.50 3.55
N SER A 101 1.96 21.42 4.52
CA SER A 101 2.21 21.78 5.93
C SER A 101 2.34 20.58 6.86
N ALA A 102 2.21 19.35 6.36
CA ALA A 102 2.26 18.16 7.19
C ALA A 102 3.66 17.87 7.74
N ALA A 103 3.75 17.25 8.89
CA ALA A 103 4.97 16.61 9.35
C ALA A 103 5.19 15.33 8.53
N ILE A 104 6.43 15.12 8.02
CA ILE A 104 6.77 13.93 7.21
C ILE A 104 8.02 13.30 7.79
N TYR A 105 7.90 12.02 8.16
CA TYR A 105 8.99 11.19 8.68
C TYR A 105 9.42 10.15 7.65
N VAL A 106 10.74 10.05 7.42
CA VAL A 106 11.35 9.09 6.49
C VAL A 106 11.91 7.92 7.28
N LEU A 107 11.34 6.74 7.09
CA LEU A 107 11.60 5.54 7.89
C LEU A 107 12.94 4.86 7.60
N ASP A 108 13.48 5.01 6.38
CA ASP A 108 14.76 4.42 5.98
C ASP A 108 15.97 5.15 6.63
N GLY A 109 15.71 6.22 7.38
CA GLY A 109 16.70 6.92 8.16
C GLY A 109 17.48 7.98 7.41
N PHE A 110 18.68 8.31 7.94
CA PHE A 110 19.57 9.35 7.43
C PHE A 110 20.84 8.73 6.87
N PHE A 111 21.05 8.82 5.57
CA PHE A 111 22.29 8.38 4.93
C PHE A 111 23.27 9.54 4.75
N GLN A 112 24.55 9.24 4.77
CA GLN A 112 25.59 10.21 4.49
C GLN A 112 25.31 10.94 3.17
N ASN A 113 25.40 12.27 3.16
CA ASN A 113 25.09 13.15 2.03
C ASN A 113 23.60 13.31 1.66
N SER A 114 22.65 12.73 2.42
CA SER A 114 21.20 12.92 2.16
C SER A 114 20.62 14.22 2.77
N GLY A 115 21.37 14.92 3.63
CA GLY A 115 20.88 16.04 4.44
C GLY A 115 20.23 17.17 3.64
N ASP A 116 20.81 17.55 2.51
CA ASP A 116 20.24 18.60 1.66
C ASP A 116 18.85 18.20 1.10
N GLY A 117 18.64 16.91 0.84
CA GLY A 117 17.33 16.39 0.46
C GLY A 117 16.30 16.57 1.56
N PHE A 118 16.64 16.25 2.83
CA PHE A 118 15.77 16.48 3.98
C PHE A 118 15.42 17.95 4.16
N ALA A 119 16.43 18.85 4.07
CA ALA A 119 16.24 20.27 4.22
C ALA A 119 15.37 20.87 3.10
N GLN A 120 15.59 20.48 1.84
CA GLN A 120 14.79 20.95 0.70
C GLN A 120 13.32 20.53 0.79
N ILE A 121 13.07 19.29 1.22
CA ILE A 121 11.71 18.76 1.34
C ILE A 121 11.06 19.26 2.62
N GLY A 122 11.84 19.60 3.66
CA GLY A 122 11.35 19.92 5.00
C GLY A 122 10.78 18.69 5.70
N CYS A 123 11.43 17.54 5.55
CA CYS A 123 11.05 16.28 6.20
C CYS A 123 12.09 15.86 7.25
N GLN A 124 11.79 14.84 8.04
CA GLN A 124 12.54 14.42 9.21
C GLN A 124 13.01 12.97 9.06
N PRO A 125 14.28 12.63 9.32
CA PRO A 125 14.73 11.26 9.35
C PRO A 125 14.23 10.54 10.61
N VAL A 126 14.02 9.25 10.51
CA VAL A 126 13.81 8.34 11.64
C VAL A 126 15.13 7.62 11.92
N ILE A 127 15.87 8.09 12.89
CA ILE A 127 17.23 7.65 13.23
C ILE A 127 17.19 6.40 14.11
N GLY A 128 17.91 5.37 13.71
CA GLY A 128 17.94 4.07 14.39
C GLY A 128 19.34 3.60 14.79
N ASP A 129 20.38 4.42 14.63
CA ASP A 129 21.78 4.08 14.94
C ASP A 129 22.53 5.30 15.47
N LEU A 130 23.52 5.11 16.38
CA LEU A 130 24.30 6.21 16.96
C LEU A 130 25.22 6.89 15.95
N ASN A 131 25.74 6.17 14.95
CA ASN A 131 26.54 6.79 13.89
C ASN A 131 25.65 7.63 12.99
N GLU A 132 24.46 7.15 12.65
CA GLU A 132 23.45 7.89 11.93
C GLU A 132 23.07 9.19 12.66
N LEU A 133 22.87 9.12 13.98
CA LEU A 133 22.63 10.29 14.82
C LEU A 133 23.79 11.28 14.78
N ALA A 134 25.03 10.79 14.83
CA ALA A 134 26.21 11.64 14.75
C ALA A 134 26.36 12.31 13.38
N GLU A 135 26.03 11.61 12.29
CA GLU A 135 26.02 12.17 10.93
C GLU A 135 24.95 13.27 10.77
N TRP A 136 23.73 13.03 11.28
CA TRP A 136 22.66 14.01 11.29
C TRP A 136 23.03 15.25 12.11
N ASP A 137 23.63 15.07 13.31
CA ASP A 137 24.12 16.17 14.13
C ASP A 137 25.24 16.97 13.42
N GLY A 138 26.13 16.27 12.74
CA GLY A 138 27.18 16.88 11.92
C GLY A 138 26.60 17.74 10.80
N TYR A 139 25.55 17.27 10.16
CA TYR A 139 24.82 18.03 9.14
C TYR A 139 24.16 19.28 9.74
N CYS A 140 23.40 19.14 10.84
CA CYS A 140 22.72 20.25 11.52
C CYS A 140 23.72 21.35 11.96
N ARG A 141 24.83 20.97 12.60
CA ARG A 141 25.87 21.92 13.01
C ARG A 141 26.50 22.68 11.83
N ARG A 142 26.73 21.98 10.72
CA ARG A 142 27.36 22.59 9.54
C ARG A 142 26.45 23.55 8.79
N THR A 143 25.17 23.24 8.72
CA THR A 143 24.19 23.97 7.88
C THR A 143 23.26 24.89 8.68
N GLY A 144 23.17 24.73 9.99
CA GLY A 144 22.19 25.43 10.83
C GLY A 144 20.76 24.86 10.66
N TRP A 145 20.60 23.68 10.07
CA TRP A 145 19.27 23.08 9.89
C TRP A 145 18.64 22.65 11.21
N THR A 146 17.37 23.00 11.41
CA THR A 146 16.62 22.77 12.64
C THR A 146 15.36 21.93 12.43
N GLY A 147 15.24 21.21 11.30
CA GLY A 147 14.01 20.52 10.91
C GLY A 147 13.59 19.33 11.81
N GLY A 148 14.48 18.91 12.72
CA GLY A 148 14.18 17.83 13.65
C GLY A 148 14.41 16.42 13.11
N ALA A 149 14.32 15.42 14.01
CA ALA A 149 14.39 14.00 13.70
C ALA A 149 13.56 13.18 14.68
N ALA A 150 13.17 11.96 14.29
CA ALA A 150 12.64 10.96 15.22
C ALA A 150 13.73 9.99 15.64
N ILE A 151 13.62 9.41 16.83
CA ILE A 151 14.46 8.31 17.32
C ILE A 151 13.65 7.00 17.25
N HIS A 152 14.16 6.01 16.58
CA HIS A 152 13.61 4.66 16.60
C HIS A 152 14.37 3.82 17.63
N ILE A 153 13.63 3.17 18.55
CA ILE A 153 14.17 2.29 19.57
C ILE A 153 13.70 0.85 19.28
N ASP A 154 14.63 -0.08 19.20
CA ASP A 154 14.28 -1.48 19.09
C ASP A 154 13.91 -2.07 20.46
N THR A 155 12.66 -2.51 20.56
CA THR A 155 12.13 -3.18 21.75
C THR A 155 11.91 -4.68 21.56
N GLY A 156 12.39 -5.24 20.44
CA GLY A 156 12.34 -6.69 20.20
C GLY A 156 11.87 -7.10 18.80
N LEU A 157 11.79 -6.19 17.82
CA LEU A 157 11.57 -6.51 16.42
C LEU A 157 12.89 -6.97 15.75
N ASN A 158 14.03 -6.46 16.23
CA ASN A 158 15.39 -6.76 15.76
C ASN A 158 15.58 -6.49 14.25
N ARG A 159 15.10 -5.32 13.80
CA ARG A 159 15.20 -4.90 12.40
C ARG A 159 15.96 -3.59 12.26
N LEU A 160 15.47 -2.53 12.83
CA LEU A 160 16.06 -1.19 12.93
C LEU A 160 15.80 -0.64 14.33
N GLY A 161 16.59 0.32 14.76
CA GLY A 161 16.40 1.05 16.00
C GLY A 161 17.60 0.95 16.93
N LEU A 162 17.80 1.98 17.73
CA LEU A 162 18.75 2.00 18.83
C LEU A 162 18.44 0.85 19.80
N THR A 163 19.47 0.21 20.33
CA THR A 163 19.27 -0.65 21.49
C THR A 163 18.79 0.17 22.68
N VAL A 164 18.19 -0.47 23.69
CA VAL A 164 17.77 0.23 24.91
C VAL A 164 18.95 0.95 25.56
N VAL A 165 20.15 0.34 25.55
CA VAL A 165 21.37 0.94 26.11
C VAL A 165 21.80 2.18 25.32
N ASP A 166 21.79 2.10 23.99
CA ASP A 166 22.13 3.25 23.14
C ASP A 166 21.11 4.39 23.30
N ALA A 167 19.81 4.05 23.39
CA ALA A 167 18.76 5.04 23.63
C ALA A 167 18.94 5.73 25.00
N GLN A 168 19.31 4.99 26.05
CA GLN A 168 19.64 5.56 27.36
C GLN A 168 20.85 6.49 27.30
N SER A 169 21.84 6.20 26.48
CA SER A 169 23.07 7.01 26.36
C SER A 169 22.82 8.42 25.81
N ILE A 170 21.74 8.63 25.06
CA ILE A 170 21.38 9.93 24.49
C ILE A 170 20.42 10.74 25.36
N VAL A 171 19.90 10.19 26.45
CA VAL A 171 18.98 10.87 27.38
C VAL A 171 19.54 12.20 27.92
N PRO A 172 20.84 12.33 28.31
CA PRO A 172 21.41 13.61 28.75
C PRO A 172 21.23 14.74 27.75
N ARG A 173 21.25 14.45 26.46
CA ARG A 173 20.97 15.38 25.38
C ARG A 173 19.52 15.89 25.41
N ILE A 174 18.55 14.99 25.71
CA ILE A 174 17.12 15.36 25.81
C ILE A 174 16.91 16.28 27.01
N VAL A 175 17.48 15.95 28.16
CA VAL A 175 17.41 16.77 29.38
C VAL A 175 17.99 18.17 29.16
N ALA A 176 19.05 18.31 28.35
CA ALA A 176 19.64 19.59 28.02
C ALA A 176 18.74 20.50 27.17
N GLY A 177 17.68 19.98 26.56
CA GLY A 177 16.70 20.75 25.76
C GLY A 177 17.17 21.14 24.35
N ASP A 178 18.42 20.87 24.00
CA ASP A 178 18.99 21.16 22.68
C ASP A 178 19.25 19.84 21.92
N HIS A 179 18.18 19.15 21.58
CA HIS A 179 18.26 17.82 21.01
C HIS A 179 17.69 17.70 19.59
N GLY A 180 16.80 18.57 19.15
CA GLY A 180 16.15 18.51 17.84
C GLY A 180 15.33 17.21 17.60
N ILE A 181 14.99 16.46 18.67
CA ILE A 181 14.20 15.24 18.58
C ILE A 181 12.73 15.56 18.73
N THR A 182 11.94 15.18 17.74
CA THR A 182 10.51 15.52 17.63
C THR A 182 9.58 14.34 17.91
N LEU A 183 10.11 13.11 17.92
CA LEU A 183 9.36 11.89 18.15
C LEU A 183 10.29 10.79 18.65
N VAL A 184 9.86 9.99 19.62
CA VAL A 184 10.47 8.71 19.94
C VAL A 184 9.52 7.59 19.54
N MET A 185 10.01 6.57 18.87
CA MET A 185 9.15 5.51 18.36
C MET A 185 9.74 4.11 18.47
N SER A 186 8.86 3.11 18.47
CA SER A 186 9.21 1.70 18.31
C SER A 186 8.19 1.01 17.39
N HIS A 187 8.34 -0.30 17.19
CA HIS A 187 7.44 -1.07 16.35
C HIS A 187 7.20 -2.47 16.92
N LEU A 188 5.91 -2.85 17.01
CA LEU A 188 5.52 -4.18 17.49
C LEU A 188 5.80 -5.25 16.45
N ALA A 189 6.33 -6.38 16.90
CA ALA A 189 6.64 -7.52 16.03
C ALA A 189 5.44 -8.44 15.80
N CYS A 190 4.51 -8.53 16.77
CA CYS A 190 3.43 -9.52 16.79
C CYS A 190 2.05 -8.89 17.04
N ALA A 191 1.84 -7.63 16.61
CA ALA A 191 0.58 -6.92 16.87
C ALA A 191 -0.65 -7.56 16.21
N GLU A 192 -0.47 -8.39 15.20
CA GLU A 192 -1.54 -9.12 14.51
C GLU A 192 -2.07 -10.31 15.34
N THR A 193 -1.31 -10.76 16.36
CA THR A 193 -1.71 -11.84 17.28
C THR A 193 -1.99 -11.26 18.67
N LEU A 194 -3.27 -11.15 19.02
CA LEU A 194 -3.75 -10.39 20.18
C LEU A 194 -3.03 -10.75 21.48
N HIS A 195 -2.84 -12.03 21.78
CA HIS A 195 -2.27 -12.52 23.05
C HIS A 195 -0.80 -12.94 22.94
N HIS A 196 -0.07 -12.51 21.90
CA HIS A 196 1.34 -12.86 21.78
C HIS A 196 2.17 -12.21 22.93
N PRO A 197 2.96 -13.00 23.71
CA PRO A 197 3.64 -12.48 24.90
C PRO A 197 4.66 -11.39 24.60
N LEU A 198 5.20 -11.34 23.37
CA LEU A 198 6.12 -10.30 22.95
C LEU A 198 5.46 -8.90 22.95
N ASN A 199 4.15 -8.79 22.69
CA ASN A 199 3.44 -7.51 22.71
C ASN A 199 3.54 -6.86 24.11
N ALA A 200 3.27 -7.63 25.17
CA ALA A 200 3.39 -7.15 26.56
C ALA A 200 4.82 -6.73 26.92
N ARG A 201 5.80 -7.52 26.48
CA ARG A 201 7.23 -7.19 26.68
C ARG A 201 7.61 -5.89 25.98
N GLN A 202 7.29 -5.77 24.70
CA GLN A 202 7.65 -4.60 23.89
C GLN A 202 7.01 -3.31 24.44
N VAL A 203 5.74 -3.34 24.84
CA VAL A 203 5.08 -2.15 25.40
C VAL A 203 5.66 -1.76 26.76
N ALA A 204 6.02 -2.73 27.62
CA ALA A 204 6.66 -2.46 28.92
C ALA A 204 8.03 -1.79 28.71
N THR A 205 8.90 -2.39 27.87
CA THR A 205 10.21 -1.84 27.54
C THR A 205 10.10 -0.45 26.90
N PHE A 206 9.17 -0.27 25.96
CA PHE A 206 8.99 1.02 25.30
C PHE A 206 8.50 2.10 26.26
N ARG A 207 7.57 1.78 27.16
CA ARG A 207 7.06 2.73 28.16
C ARG A 207 8.16 3.20 29.10
N GLU A 208 9.02 2.27 29.56
CA GLU A 208 10.16 2.59 30.43
C GLU A 208 11.12 3.56 29.74
N ILE A 209 11.57 3.20 28.52
CA ILE A 209 12.57 4.03 27.82
C ILE A 209 11.98 5.34 27.33
N ALA A 210 10.74 5.38 26.83
CA ALA A 210 10.09 6.60 26.36
C ALA A 210 9.89 7.62 27.50
N SER A 211 9.68 7.16 28.73
CA SER A 211 9.55 8.04 29.89
C SER A 211 10.82 8.87 30.17
N LEU A 212 11.98 8.42 29.69
CA LEU A 212 13.25 9.14 29.83
C LEU A 212 13.36 10.30 28.81
N PHE A 213 12.55 10.27 27.73
CA PHE A 213 12.49 11.31 26.71
C PHE A 213 11.42 12.35 27.03
N SER A 214 11.51 12.94 28.23
CA SER A 214 10.50 13.89 28.76
C SER A 214 10.23 15.04 27.79
N GLY A 215 8.96 15.28 27.47
CA GLY A 215 8.52 16.34 26.55
C GLY A 215 8.62 15.98 25.06
N VAL A 216 9.12 14.79 24.71
CA VAL A 216 9.14 14.28 23.34
C VAL A 216 7.95 13.32 23.16
N PRO A 217 7.08 13.53 22.15
CA PRO A 217 5.98 12.61 21.84
C PRO A 217 6.47 11.19 21.56
N ALA A 218 5.68 10.19 21.97
CA ALA A 218 6.00 8.77 21.82
C ALA A 218 5.03 8.07 20.85
N SER A 219 5.51 7.05 20.12
CA SER A 219 4.72 6.31 19.16
C SER A 219 5.09 4.84 19.10
N LEU A 220 4.12 3.93 19.34
CA LEU A 220 4.32 2.49 19.27
C LEU A 220 3.38 1.82 18.26
N ALA A 221 2.07 2.05 18.38
CA ALA A 221 1.06 1.35 17.61
C ALA A 221 1.08 1.69 16.11
N SER A 222 1.17 0.65 15.28
CA SER A 222 0.78 0.64 13.87
C SER A 222 -0.69 0.17 13.75
N SER A 223 -1.14 -0.21 12.56
CA SER A 223 -2.52 -0.65 12.31
C SER A 223 -3.07 -1.60 13.37
N SER A 224 -2.44 -2.75 13.53
CA SER A 224 -2.90 -3.79 14.47
C SER A 224 -2.71 -3.37 15.94
N GLY A 225 -1.64 -2.63 16.22
CA GLY A 225 -1.36 -2.12 17.56
C GLY A 225 -2.45 -1.21 18.14
N ILE A 226 -3.22 -0.50 17.30
CA ILE A 226 -4.35 0.34 17.70
C ILE A 226 -5.47 -0.50 18.33
N PHE A 227 -5.61 -1.75 17.92
CA PHE A 227 -6.66 -2.67 18.39
C PHE A 227 -6.22 -3.56 19.57
N LEU A 228 -4.95 -3.49 20.00
CA LEU A 228 -4.46 -4.27 21.15
C LEU A 228 -4.88 -3.70 22.51
N GLY A 229 -5.42 -2.47 22.54
CA GLY A 229 -5.86 -1.78 23.74
C GLY A 229 -5.09 -0.50 24.03
N SER A 230 -5.63 0.32 24.96
CA SER A 230 -5.13 1.68 25.26
C SER A 230 -3.67 1.72 25.75
N GLN A 231 -3.18 0.63 26.35
CA GLN A 231 -1.80 0.55 26.83
C GLN A 231 -0.76 0.59 25.71
N PHE A 232 -1.14 0.30 24.45
CA PHE A 232 -0.29 0.38 23.28
C PHE A 232 -0.38 1.72 22.54
N VAL A 233 -1.38 2.52 22.87
CA VAL A 233 -1.61 3.86 22.32
C VAL A 233 -0.82 4.88 23.15
N PHE A 234 0.13 5.56 22.49
CA PHE A 234 0.92 6.66 23.03
C PHE A 234 0.44 7.97 22.38
N ASP A 235 1.32 8.94 22.18
CA ASP A 235 0.93 10.26 21.65
C ASP A 235 0.60 10.24 20.15
N VAL A 236 1.21 9.32 19.38
CA VAL A 236 0.99 9.18 17.93
C VAL A 236 0.79 7.72 17.55
N VAL A 237 -0.29 7.42 16.82
CA VAL A 237 -0.48 6.11 16.17
C VAL A 237 -0.20 6.20 14.65
N ARG A 238 0.37 5.14 14.07
CA ARG A 238 0.88 5.12 12.71
C ARG A 238 0.22 4.03 11.85
N PRO A 239 -1.08 4.10 11.59
CA PRO A 239 -1.73 3.10 10.73
C PRO A 239 -1.17 3.16 9.30
N GLY A 240 -1.01 1.99 8.71
CA GLY A 240 -0.68 1.77 7.30
C GLY A 240 -1.69 0.82 6.68
N ALA A 241 -1.48 -0.48 6.78
CA ALA A 241 -2.31 -1.51 6.14
C ALA A 241 -3.83 -1.33 6.33
N ALA A 242 -4.25 -0.94 7.54
CA ALA A 242 -5.66 -0.70 7.86
C ALA A 242 -6.28 0.49 7.09
N LEU A 243 -5.50 1.50 6.71
CA LEU A 243 -5.98 2.60 5.86
C LEU A 243 -6.49 2.07 4.52
N TYR A 244 -5.81 1.05 4.02
CA TYR A 244 -6.05 0.42 2.72
C TYR A 244 -6.99 -0.78 2.79
N GLY A 245 -7.70 -0.96 3.90
CA GLY A 245 -8.73 -1.99 4.06
C GLY A 245 -8.23 -3.39 4.37
N VAL A 246 -6.92 -3.56 4.61
CA VAL A 246 -6.36 -4.83 5.10
C VAL A 246 -6.75 -5.03 6.56
N ASN A 247 -7.14 -6.25 6.92
CA ASN A 247 -7.60 -6.59 8.26
C ASN A 247 -6.49 -6.41 9.30
N PRO A 248 -6.60 -5.44 10.24
CA PRO A 248 -5.64 -5.27 11.31
C PRO A 248 -5.82 -6.26 12.48
N THR A 249 -6.92 -7.01 12.46
CA THR A 249 -7.32 -7.97 13.50
C THR A 249 -7.63 -9.33 12.87
N PRO A 250 -6.62 -10.06 12.31
CA PRO A 250 -6.88 -11.26 11.50
C PRO A 250 -7.58 -12.39 12.26
N GLU A 251 -7.58 -12.37 13.59
CA GLU A 251 -8.33 -13.32 14.45
C GLU A 251 -9.81 -12.93 14.62
N ALA A 252 -10.27 -11.82 14.02
CA ALA A 252 -11.63 -11.29 14.09
C ALA A 252 -12.08 -10.73 12.75
N ASP A 253 -13.36 -10.34 12.65
CA ASP A 253 -13.90 -9.68 11.48
C ASP A 253 -13.14 -8.38 11.20
N ASN A 254 -12.91 -8.12 9.91
CA ASN A 254 -12.20 -6.91 9.48
C ASN A 254 -13.02 -5.66 9.83
N PRO A 255 -12.52 -4.79 10.72
CA PRO A 255 -13.21 -3.55 11.03
C PRO A 255 -13.08 -2.49 9.94
N MET A 256 -12.18 -2.68 8.95
CA MET A 256 -11.91 -1.70 7.89
C MET A 256 -12.69 -2.04 6.62
N GLN A 257 -12.91 -1.04 5.79
CA GLN A 257 -13.55 -1.21 4.48
C GLN A 257 -12.50 -1.39 3.39
N GLY A 258 -12.74 -2.29 2.44
CA GLY A 258 -11.90 -2.47 1.25
C GLY A 258 -11.90 -1.21 0.39
N VAL A 259 -10.72 -0.77 -0.04
CA VAL A 259 -10.54 0.50 -0.76
C VAL A 259 -10.18 0.30 -2.24
N VAL A 260 -9.91 -0.94 -2.65
CA VAL A 260 -9.54 -1.25 -4.04
C VAL A 260 -10.52 -2.20 -4.69
N GLU A 261 -10.76 -1.98 -5.97
CA GLU A 261 -11.40 -2.92 -6.86
C GLU A 261 -10.50 -3.17 -8.07
N LEU A 262 -10.09 -4.42 -8.30
CA LEU A 262 -9.33 -4.83 -9.46
C LEU A 262 -10.19 -5.65 -10.39
N LYS A 263 -10.37 -5.17 -11.61
CA LYS A 263 -11.08 -5.87 -12.69
C LYS A 263 -10.17 -6.08 -13.89
N ALA A 264 -10.30 -7.23 -14.55
CA ALA A 264 -9.58 -7.53 -15.78
C ALA A 264 -10.51 -8.05 -16.88
N ARG A 265 -10.12 -7.85 -18.15
CA ARG A 265 -10.95 -8.22 -19.30
C ARG A 265 -10.79 -9.68 -19.67
N ILE A 266 -11.88 -10.29 -20.09
CA ILE A 266 -11.86 -11.59 -20.76
C ILE A 266 -11.30 -11.40 -22.16
N ALA A 267 -10.15 -12.00 -22.45
CA ALA A 267 -9.52 -11.98 -23.74
C ALA A 267 -10.16 -12.99 -24.70
N GLN A 268 -10.57 -14.15 -24.18
CA GLN A 268 -11.14 -15.24 -24.98
C GLN A 268 -12.03 -16.14 -24.11
N ILE A 269 -13.05 -16.75 -24.72
CA ILE A 269 -13.78 -17.90 -24.17
C ILE A 269 -13.32 -19.16 -24.90
N ARG A 270 -13.02 -20.23 -24.16
CA ARG A 270 -12.65 -21.54 -24.69
C ARG A 270 -13.51 -22.62 -24.09
N ASN A 271 -13.88 -23.61 -24.90
CA ASN A 271 -14.43 -24.86 -24.41
C ASN A 271 -13.32 -25.92 -24.45
N VAL A 272 -13.24 -26.71 -23.41
CA VAL A 272 -12.35 -27.86 -23.28
C VAL A 272 -13.17 -29.09 -22.92
N GLU A 273 -12.80 -30.25 -23.43
CA GLU A 273 -13.49 -31.51 -23.18
C GLU A 273 -12.97 -32.14 -21.87
N ARG A 274 -13.73 -33.09 -21.35
CA ARG A 274 -13.28 -33.89 -20.20
C ARG A 274 -11.96 -34.60 -20.56
N GLY A 275 -10.96 -34.43 -19.71
CA GLY A 275 -9.63 -35.00 -19.89
C GLY A 275 -8.62 -34.03 -20.52
N ASP A 276 -9.06 -32.91 -21.10
CA ASP A 276 -8.15 -31.88 -21.58
C ASP A 276 -7.43 -31.18 -20.41
N SER A 277 -6.15 -30.90 -20.59
CA SER A 277 -5.37 -30.16 -19.62
C SER A 277 -5.36 -28.66 -19.91
N VAL A 278 -5.19 -27.82 -18.85
CA VAL A 278 -5.17 -26.36 -18.94
C VAL A 278 -3.88 -25.79 -18.35
N GLY A 279 -3.24 -24.93 -19.12
CA GLY A 279 -2.08 -24.14 -18.70
C GLY A 279 -0.76 -24.91 -18.69
N TYR A 280 0.29 -24.20 -18.23
CA TYR A 280 1.65 -24.74 -18.21
C TYR A 280 1.81 -25.95 -17.30
N GLY A 281 2.50 -26.97 -17.81
CA GLY A 281 2.80 -28.21 -17.11
C GLY A 281 1.61 -29.17 -17.00
N ALA A 282 0.47 -28.86 -17.70
CA ALA A 282 -0.73 -29.70 -17.73
C ALA A 282 -1.17 -30.20 -16.34
N VAL A 283 -1.06 -29.32 -15.34
CA VAL A 283 -1.28 -29.69 -13.92
C VAL A 283 -2.76 -29.69 -13.50
N TRP A 284 -3.61 -29.16 -14.33
CA TRP A 284 -5.05 -29.12 -14.12
C TRP A 284 -5.77 -29.79 -15.29
N THR A 285 -6.68 -30.69 -15.00
CA THR A 285 -7.42 -31.49 -15.98
C THR A 285 -8.92 -31.26 -15.84
N ALA A 286 -9.60 -30.99 -16.95
CA ALA A 286 -11.05 -30.83 -16.98
C ALA A 286 -11.76 -32.14 -16.62
N ARG A 287 -12.54 -32.13 -15.54
CA ARG A 287 -13.28 -33.30 -15.06
C ARG A 287 -14.65 -33.48 -15.76
N ARG A 288 -15.08 -32.47 -16.50
CA ARG A 288 -16.32 -32.40 -17.31
C ARG A 288 -16.06 -31.49 -18.51
N PRO A 289 -16.90 -31.45 -19.53
CA PRO A 289 -16.88 -30.39 -20.51
C PRO A 289 -16.90 -29.04 -19.79
N THR A 290 -15.87 -28.21 -20.00
CA THR A 290 -15.61 -27.02 -19.21
C THR A 290 -15.47 -25.80 -20.11
N ARG A 291 -16.13 -24.72 -19.73
CA ARG A 291 -16.02 -23.43 -20.38
C ARG A 291 -15.08 -22.52 -19.60
N LEU A 292 -14.01 -22.10 -20.22
CA LEU A 292 -12.99 -21.26 -19.62
C LEU A 292 -13.09 -19.83 -20.13
N ALA A 293 -13.02 -18.86 -19.22
CA ALA A 293 -12.69 -17.47 -19.54
C ALA A 293 -11.19 -17.28 -19.38
N ILE A 294 -10.51 -16.90 -20.46
CA ILE A 294 -9.11 -16.50 -20.43
C ILE A 294 -9.08 -15.01 -20.12
N VAL A 295 -8.55 -14.63 -18.96
CA VAL A 295 -8.56 -13.28 -18.42
C VAL A 295 -7.19 -12.65 -18.60
N ALA A 296 -7.15 -11.40 -19.05
CA ALA A 296 -5.92 -10.65 -19.32
C ALA A 296 -5.35 -10.05 -18.03
N ALA A 297 -4.85 -10.90 -17.17
CA ALA A 297 -4.09 -10.59 -15.97
C ALA A 297 -3.21 -11.79 -15.61
N GLY A 298 -2.02 -11.53 -15.11
CA GLY A 298 -1.07 -12.57 -14.72
C GLY A 298 -0.04 -12.09 -13.71
N TYR A 299 1.02 -12.87 -13.47
CA TYR A 299 1.98 -12.53 -12.43
C TYR A 299 2.84 -11.30 -12.76
N ALA A 300 2.99 -10.91 -14.02
CA ALA A 300 3.65 -9.65 -14.40
C ALA A 300 2.80 -8.41 -14.05
N ASP A 301 1.52 -8.61 -13.76
CA ASP A 301 0.58 -7.58 -13.31
C ASP A 301 0.44 -7.54 -11.79
N GLY A 302 1.17 -8.43 -11.07
CA GLY A 302 1.09 -8.56 -9.61
C GLY A 302 0.01 -9.54 -9.13
N TYR A 303 -0.62 -10.30 -10.02
CA TYR A 303 -1.54 -11.37 -9.63
C TYR A 303 -0.76 -12.69 -9.49
N PHE A 304 -0.42 -13.06 -8.27
CA PHE A 304 0.60 -14.04 -7.97
C PHE A 304 0.33 -15.42 -8.59
N ARG A 305 1.40 -16.06 -9.04
CA ARG A 305 1.35 -17.40 -9.62
C ARG A 305 0.82 -18.46 -8.62
N ALA A 306 0.99 -18.21 -7.33
CA ALA A 306 0.49 -19.06 -6.25
C ALA A 306 -1.04 -19.17 -6.21
N ALA A 307 -1.78 -18.21 -6.81
CA ALA A 307 -3.24 -18.27 -6.94
C ALA A 307 -3.73 -19.35 -7.94
N GLY A 308 -2.83 -19.97 -8.71
CA GLY A 308 -3.17 -21.05 -9.64
C GLY A 308 -3.63 -22.31 -8.93
N SER A 309 -4.32 -23.17 -9.67
CA SER A 309 -4.80 -24.48 -9.19
C SER A 309 -4.08 -25.64 -9.90
N ASN A 310 -4.25 -26.84 -9.34
CA ASN A 310 -3.89 -28.11 -9.96
C ASN A 310 -4.91 -29.19 -9.57
N ASP A 311 -4.77 -30.42 -10.07
CA ASP A 311 -5.70 -31.53 -9.80
C ASP A 311 -5.82 -31.89 -8.32
N GLY A 312 -4.82 -31.55 -7.50
CA GLY A 312 -4.79 -31.81 -6.04
C GLY A 312 -5.02 -30.57 -5.16
N THR A 313 -4.95 -29.36 -5.73
CA THR A 313 -5.03 -28.12 -4.95
C THR A 313 -5.96 -27.11 -5.61
N ARG A 314 -6.92 -26.63 -4.82
CA ARG A 314 -7.83 -25.55 -5.24
C ARG A 314 -7.07 -24.23 -5.23
N GLY A 315 -7.16 -23.48 -6.31
CA GLY A 315 -6.60 -22.12 -6.42
C GLY A 315 -7.55 -21.06 -5.89
N ALA A 316 -7.16 -19.80 -6.12
CA ALA A 316 -8.01 -18.65 -5.85
C ALA A 316 -9.29 -18.67 -6.71
N GLU A 317 -10.25 -17.87 -6.30
CA GLU A 317 -11.47 -17.61 -7.06
C GLU A 317 -11.49 -16.16 -7.54
N VAL A 318 -12.33 -15.91 -8.54
CA VAL A 318 -12.65 -14.58 -9.06
C VAL A 318 -14.15 -14.43 -9.19
N VAL A 319 -14.68 -13.21 -9.28
CA VAL A 319 -16.11 -12.99 -9.45
C VAL A 319 -16.44 -12.65 -10.91
N VAL A 320 -17.31 -13.45 -11.50
CA VAL A 320 -17.82 -13.27 -12.87
C VAL A 320 -19.35 -13.21 -12.83
N ALA A 321 -19.94 -12.11 -13.25
CA ALA A 321 -21.39 -11.89 -13.21
C ALA A 321 -21.99 -12.25 -11.82
N SER A 322 -21.40 -11.72 -10.75
CA SER A 322 -21.77 -11.93 -9.35
C SER A 322 -21.63 -13.36 -8.84
N LYS A 323 -20.95 -14.24 -9.60
CA LYS A 323 -20.69 -15.63 -9.20
C LYS A 323 -19.20 -15.86 -8.98
N ARG A 324 -18.84 -16.53 -7.88
CA ARG A 324 -17.46 -16.97 -7.64
C ARG A 324 -17.11 -18.10 -8.59
N CYS A 325 -15.97 -17.97 -9.25
CA CYS A 325 -15.47 -18.87 -10.27
C CYS A 325 -14.02 -19.24 -9.98
N PRO A 326 -13.65 -20.53 -9.95
CA PRO A 326 -12.29 -20.94 -9.61
C PRO A 326 -11.31 -20.68 -10.75
N VAL A 327 -10.07 -20.34 -10.40
CA VAL A 327 -8.94 -20.33 -11.33
C VAL A 327 -8.61 -21.76 -11.74
N ALA A 328 -8.43 -22.00 -13.03
CA ALA A 328 -8.14 -23.30 -13.64
C ALA A 328 -6.69 -23.35 -14.12
N GLY A 329 -5.86 -24.19 -13.51
CA GLY A 329 -4.46 -24.38 -13.86
C GLY A 329 -3.54 -23.24 -13.38
N ARG A 330 -2.31 -23.26 -13.86
CA ARG A 330 -1.27 -22.29 -13.47
C ARG A 330 -1.52 -20.91 -14.09
N ILE A 331 -1.31 -19.86 -13.30
CA ILE A 331 -1.29 -18.48 -13.81
C ILE A 331 -0.04 -18.27 -14.65
N SER A 332 -0.22 -17.66 -15.82
CA SER A 332 0.83 -17.28 -16.76
C SER A 332 1.33 -15.86 -16.48
N MET A 333 2.32 -15.39 -17.24
CA MET A 333 2.86 -14.04 -17.11
C MET A 333 1.75 -12.98 -17.26
N ASP A 334 0.88 -13.13 -18.25
CA ASP A 334 -0.07 -12.11 -18.70
C ASP A 334 -1.54 -12.60 -18.66
N LEU A 335 -1.78 -13.89 -18.37
CA LEU A 335 -3.09 -14.52 -18.50
C LEU A 335 -3.36 -15.51 -17.35
N LEU A 336 -4.62 -15.62 -16.99
CA LEU A 336 -5.14 -16.69 -16.15
C LEU A 336 -6.41 -17.29 -16.79
N ALA A 337 -6.69 -18.56 -16.52
CA ALA A 337 -7.90 -19.24 -16.94
C ALA A 337 -8.85 -19.39 -15.76
N VAL A 338 -10.14 -19.17 -15.99
CA VAL A 338 -11.22 -19.24 -14.98
C VAL A 338 -12.29 -20.18 -15.48
N ASP A 339 -12.71 -21.15 -14.65
CA ASP A 339 -13.85 -22.02 -14.96
C ASP A 339 -15.15 -21.25 -14.78
N VAL A 340 -15.81 -20.92 -15.90
CA VAL A 340 -17.10 -20.22 -15.94
C VAL A 340 -18.23 -21.12 -16.47
N THR A 341 -18.05 -22.43 -16.37
CA THR A 341 -19.03 -23.41 -16.87
C THR A 341 -20.43 -23.18 -16.30
N ASP A 342 -20.51 -22.86 -15.02
CA ASP A 342 -21.78 -22.69 -14.30
C ASP A 342 -22.31 -21.23 -14.33
N VAL A 343 -21.67 -20.33 -15.09
CA VAL A 343 -22.17 -18.96 -15.32
C VAL A 343 -23.03 -18.96 -16.61
N PRO A 344 -24.16 -18.24 -16.67
CA PRO A 344 -24.97 -18.18 -17.89
C PRO A 344 -24.17 -17.72 -19.10
N ASN A 345 -24.39 -18.33 -20.28
CA ASN A 345 -23.66 -17.99 -21.51
C ASN A 345 -23.83 -16.52 -21.91
N SER A 346 -25.00 -15.94 -21.69
CA SER A 346 -25.30 -14.54 -22.00
C SER A 346 -24.50 -13.54 -21.13
N ALA A 347 -24.05 -13.97 -19.95
CA ALA A 347 -23.34 -13.12 -18.98
C ALA A 347 -21.81 -13.09 -19.21
N VAL A 348 -21.27 -13.99 -20.04
CA VAL A 348 -19.82 -14.16 -20.19
C VAL A 348 -19.41 -14.17 -21.67
N ARG A 349 -18.67 -13.13 -22.08
CA ARG A 349 -18.15 -13.01 -23.44
C ARG A 349 -16.82 -12.27 -23.46
N ARG A 350 -16.08 -12.35 -24.55
CA ARG A 350 -14.87 -11.54 -24.76
C ARG A 350 -15.15 -10.06 -24.51
N GLY A 351 -14.25 -9.39 -23.80
CA GLY A 351 -14.32 -7.97 -23.43
C GLY A 351 -15.07 -7.69 -22.12
N HIS A 352 -15.87 -8.63 -21.58
CA HIS A 352 -16.44 -8.46 -20.25
C HIS A 352 -15.36 -8.43 -19.16
N MET A 353 -15.67 -7.76 -18.05
CA MET A 353 -14.78 -7.63 -16.90
C MET A 353 -15.03 -8.75 -15.89
N VAL A 354 -13.94 -9.19 -15.28
CA VAL A 354 -13.91 -10.15 -14.16
C VAL A 354 -13.35 -9.41 -12.95
N THR A 355 -13.96 -9.55 -11.79
CA THR A 355 -13.45 -8.97 -10.54
C THR A 355 -12.42 -9.92 -9.92
N LEU A 356 -11.19 -9.43 -9.79
CA LEU A 356 -10.07 -10.16 -9.20
C LEU A 356 -9.87 -9.80 -7.72
N ILE A 357 -10.16 -8.55 -7.35
CA ILE A 357 -10.21 -8.01 -5.98
C ILE A 357 -11.40 -7.07 -5.90
N GLY A 358 -12.14 -7.06 -4.81
CA GLY A 358 -13.27 -6.16 -4.58
C GLY A 358 -14.47 -6.90 -3.98
N GLU A 359 -15.67 -6.54 -4.43
CA GLU A 359 -16.88 -7.19 -3.95
C GLU A 359 -16.85 -8.71 -4.20
N GLY A 360 -16.96 -9.47 -3.12
CA GLY A 360 -16.96 -10.94 -3.13
C GLY A 360 -15.58 -11.60 -3.07
N ILE A 361 -14.47 -10.85 -3.27
CA ILE A 361 -13.09 -11.35 -3.11
C ILE A 361 -12.26 -10.26 -2.43
N THR A 362 -12.00 -10.40 -1.14
CA THR A 362 -11.20 -9.44 -0.39
C THR A 362 -9.70 -9.59 -0.68
N VAL A 363 -8.94 -8.53 -0.42
CA VAL A 363 -7.48 -8.57 -0.54
C VAL A 363 -6.87 -9.58 0.44
N ASP A 364 -7.43 -9.72 1.63
CA ASP A 364 -6.96 -10.65 2.67
C ASP A 364 -7.24 -12.11 2.28
N GLU A 365 -8.40 -12.40 1.68
CA GLU A 365 -8.72 -13.71 1.13
C GLU A 365 -7.72 -14.10 0.02
N LEU A 366 -7.45 -13.16 -0.91
CA LEU A 366 -6.50 -13.41 -1.98
C LEU A 366 -5.08 -13.61 -1.43
N ALA A 367 -4.68 -12.83 -0.42
CA ALA A 367 -3.40 -12.98 0.27
C ALA A 367 -3.24 -14.37 0.91
N HIS A 368 -4.30 -14.92 1.50
CA HIS A 368 -4.30 -16.28 2.03
C HIS A 368 -3.99 -17.32 0.93
N HIS A 369 -4.61 -17.21 -0.26
CA HIS A 369 -4.28 -18.08 -1.40
C HIS A 369 -2.85 -17.90 -1.92
N PHE A 370 -2.29 -16.72 -1.79
CA PHE A 370 -0.91 -16.43 -2.19
C PHE A 370 0.13 -16.88 -1.14
N GLY A 371 -0.30 -17.19 0.09
CA GLY A 371 0.60 -17.48 1.22
C GLY A 371 1.33 -16.24 1.72
N THR A 372 0.68 -15.08 1.69
CA THR A 372 1.23 -13.79 2.06
C THR A 372 0.22 -12.91 2.81
N THR A 373 0.45 -11.61 2.85
CA THR A 373 -0.37 -10.61 3.54
C THR A 373 -1.06 -9.67 2.55
N GLY A 374 -2.21 -9.11 2.94
CA GLY A 374 -3.00 -8.21 2.07
C GLY A 374 -2.20 -7.00 1.58
N TYR A 375 -1.30 -6.47 2.41
CA TYR A 375 -0.47 -5.32 2.00
C TYR A 375 0.63 -5.70 1.00
N GLU A 376 1.15 -6.94 0.98
CA GLU A 376 2.05 -7.38 -0.08
C GLU A 376 1.29 -7.54 -1.41
N VAL A 377 0.07 -8.06 -1.36
CA VAL A 377 -0.80 -8.11 -2.55
C VAL A 377 -0.98 -6.72 -3.14
N LEU A 378 -1.37 -5.72 -2.32
CA LEU A 378 -1.60 -4.35 -2.78
C LEU A 378 -0.34 -3.72 -3.39
N THR A 379 0.81 -3.83 -2.71
CA THR A 379 2.08 -3.25 -3.16
C THR A 379 2.64 -3.92 -4.41
N SER A 380 2.21 -5.14 -4.71
CA SER A 380 2.63 -5.90 -5.90
C SER A 380 1.82 -5.57 -7.16
N LEU A 381 0.68 -4.87 -7.03
CA LEU A 381 -0.17 -4.52 -8.19
C LEU A 381 0.57 -3.62 -9.17
N GLY A 382 0.78 -4.15 -10.37
CA GLY A 382 1.64 -3.56 -11.39
C GLY A 382 1.08 -2.28 -12.04
N ARG A 383 1.96 -1.60 -12.81
CA ARG A 383 1.60 -0.37 -13.53
C ARG A 383 0.82 -0.59 -14.83
N ARG A 384 0.61 -1.84 -15.24
CA ARG A 384 -0.19 -2.17 -16.44
C ARG A 384 -1.68 -1.93 -16.25
N TYR A 385 -2.17 -1.89 -15.00
CA TYR A 385 -3.56 -1.55 -14.72
C TYR A 385 -3.79 -0.05 -14.88
N ALA A 386 -4.87 0.34 -15.58
CA ALA A 386 -5.34 1.71 -15.56
C ALA A 386 -5.87 2.04 -14.16
N ARG A 387 -5.25 3.03 -13.49
CA ARG A 387 -5.69 3.48 -12.17
C ARG A 387 -6.79 4.51 -12.30
N VAL A 388 -7.88 4.28 -11.58
CA VAL A 388 -9.05 5.16 -11.51
C VAL A 388 -9.29 5.52 -10.05
N TYR A 389 -9.35 6.79 -9.74
CA TYR A 389 -9.62 7.27 -8.38
C TYR A 389 -11.08 7.71 -8.28
N LYS A 390 -11.76 7.28 -7.19
CA LYS A 390 -13.11 7.71 -6.82
C LYS A 390 -13.07 8.56 -5.56
N GLY A 391 -13.90 9.59 -5.51
CA GLY A 391 -13.96 10.49 -4.35
C GLY A 391 -12.73 11.38 -4.23
N GLY A 392 -12.47 11.85 -2.99
CA GLY A 392 -11.44 12.85 -2.71
C GLY A 392 -11.96 14.26 -2.93
N ALA A 393 -11.88 15.13 -1.92
CA ALA A 393 -12.24 16.55 -2.06
C ALA A 393 -11.33 17.20 -3.12
N GLY A 394 -11.85 17.42 -4.32
CA GLY A 394 -11.13 18.02 -5.45
C GLY A 394 -11.04 17.15 -6.70
N SER A 395 -12.03 16.30 -6.98
CA SER A 395 -12.08 15.48 -8.20
C SER A 395 -12.16 16.25 -9.53
N GLY A 396 -11.81 17.54 -9.52
CA GLY A 396 -11.69 18.38 -10.70
C GLY A 396 -10.33 18.32 -11.41
N ASP A 397 -9.22 17.93 -10.76
CA ASP A 397 -7.87 18.11 -11.33
C ASP A 397 -6.83 17.04 -10.95
N ALA A 398 -7.18 15.77 -10.78
CA ALA A 398 -6.17 14.75 -10.52
C ALA A 398 -5.79 13.97 -11.79
N VAL A 399 -4.91 14.57 -12.60
CA VAL A 399 -4.19 13.87 -13.67
C VAL A 399 -2.97 13.19 -13.07
N ALA A 400 -3.00 11.88 -12.90
CA ALA A 400 -1.78 11.11 -12.70
C ALA A 400 -1.21 10.73 -14.07
N GLY A 401 -0.36 11.60 -14.58
CA GLY A 401 0.49 11.29 -15.71
C GLY A 401 1.89 11.75 -15.40
N SER A 402 2.80 10.82 -15.23
CA SER A 402 4.22 11.07 -15.55
C SER A 402 5.09 9.86 -15.27
N PRO A 403 6.23 9.80 -15.95
CA PRO A 403 6.79 8.62 -16.62
C PRO A 403 7.46 7.64 -15.66
#